data_b60919b96ffecba6296528e684cbf154
#
_entry.id   b60919b96ffecba6296528e684cbf154
#
_cell.length_a   1.000
_cell.length_b   1.000
_cell.length_c   1.000
_cell.angle_alpha   90.00
_cell.angle_beta   90.00
_cell.angle_gamma   90.00
#
_symmetry.space_group_name_H-M   'P 1'
#
loop_
_entity.id
_entity.type
_entity.pdbx_description
1 polymer ?
#
loop_
_entity_poly.entity_id
_entity_poly.type
_entity_poly.pdbx_seq_one_letter_code
_entity_poly.pdbx_strand_id
1 'polypeptide(L)'
;MGIKLKRAAVRHQAFTLIEVMLAVVIVGVEFVSLYVAISQGFAVVQSARENLRATQIMQEQVEIVRVLDWDKITTTPSPWNFNANFYPAGGTNNQGLTYLGTIAVTDAPVPAAYSADMRLVVVSLAWTNGANSHISRNREVRTLVSRYGLHNYFLQP
;
A
#
# COMPACT_ATOMS: atom_id res chain seq x y z
N MET A 1 8.13 53.97 -63.94
CA MET A 1 8.89 52.77 -63.60
C MET A 1 8.04 51.97 -62.62
N GLY A 2 7.26 50.99 -63.12
CA GLY A 2 6.27 50.28 -62.30
C GLY A 2 6.82 48.94 -61.91
N ILE A 3 6.98 48.68 -60.56
CA ILE A 3 7.44 47.43 -60.00
C ILE A 3 6.24 46.46 -59.90
N LYS A 4 6.23 45.45 -60.79
CA LYS A 4 5.26 44.36 -60.72
C LYS A 4 5.68 43.38 -59.60
N LEU A 5 5.00 43.43 -58.44
CA LEU A 5 5.11 42.43 -57.41
C LEU A 5 4.46 41.11 -57.88
N LYS A 6 5.29 40.10 -58.13
CA LYS A 6 4.87 38.73 -58.41
C LYS A 6 4.28 38.10 -57.10
N ARG A 7 2.96 37.97 -57.02
CA ARG A 7 2.31 37.17 -55.95
C ARG A 7 2.72 35.72 -56.15
N ALA A 8 3.50 35.22 -55.20
CA ALA A 8 3.78 33.80 -55.13
C ALA A 8 2.46 33.04 -54.82
N ALA A 9 2.05 32.19 -55.73
CA ALA A 9 0.90 31.31 -55.51
C ALA A 9 1.27 30.29 -54.42
N VAL A 10 0.63 30.41 -53.26
CA VAL A 10 0.72 29.40 -52.19
C VAL A 10 0.02 28.14 -52.72
N ARG A 11 0.79 27.09 -53.04
CA ARG A 11 0.25 25.79 -53.38
C ARG A 11 -0.34 25.19 -52.11
N HIS A 12 -1.66 25.18 -51.98
CA HIS A 12 -2.37 24.37 -51.01
C HIS A 12 -2.21 22.92 -51.45
N GLN A 13 -1.31 22.19 -50.75
CA GLN A 13 -1.23 20.75 -50.92
C GLN A 13 -2.42 20.14 -50.18
N ALA A 14 -3.33 19.49 -50.88
CA ALA A 14 -4.41 18.71 -50.29
C ALA A 14 -3.82 17.39 -49.75
N PHE A 15 -4.22 17.02 -48.54
CA PHE A 15 -3.82 15.74 -47.96
C PHE A 15 -4.33 14.57 -48.81
N THR A 16 -3.51 13.57 -48.96
CA THR A 16 -3.92 12.32 -49.62
C THR A 16 -4.79 11.50 -48.70
N LEU A 17 -5.71 10.68 -49.25
CA LEU A 17 -6.59 9.83 -48.48
C LEU A 17 -5.77 8.87 -47.56
N ILE A 18 -4.64 8.36 -48.08
CA ILE A 18 -3.76 7.45 -47.32
C ILE A 18 -3.11 8.15 -46.11
N GLU A 19 -2.77 9.43 -46.25
CA GLU A 19 -2.16 10.21 -45.17
C GLU A 19 -3.15 10.44 -44.03
N VAL A 20 -4.42 10.73 -44.36
CA VAL A 20 -5.50 10.86 -43.34
C VAL A 20 -5.76 9.50 -42.64
N MET A 21 -5.80 8.40 -43.40
CA MET A 21 -5.97 7.06 -42.81
C MET A 21 -4.82 6.73 -41.87
N LEU A 22 -3.57 7.02 -42.26
CA LEU A 22 -2.40 6.77 -41.44
C LEU A 22 -2.44 7.62 -40.16
N ALA A 23 -2.79 8.90 -40.27
CA ALA A 23 -2.92 9.78 -39.12
C ALA A 23 -3.97 9.29 -38.11
N VAL A 24 -5.13 8.82 -38.57
CA VAL A 24 -6.19 8.27 -37.72
C VAL A 24 -5.73 7.02 -37.01
N VAL A 25 -5.00 6.13 -37.68
CA VAL A 25 -4.44 4.90 -37.07
C VAL A 25 -3.43 5.27 -35.97
N ILE A 26 -2.51 6.17 -36.23
CA ILE A 26 -1.51 6.62 -35.25
C ILE A 26 -2.22 7.20 -34.01
N VAL A 27 -3.13 8.15 -34.22
CA VAL A 27 -3.90 8.77 -33.13
C VAL A 27 -4.70 7.71 -32.35
N GLY A 28 -5.30 6.74 -33.03
CA GLY A 28 -6.01 5.63 -32.39
C GLY A 28 -5.12 4.80 -31.45
N VAL A 29 -3.91 4.46 -31.89
CA VAL A 29 -2.92 3.72 -31.08
C VAL A 29 -2.48 4.53 -29.86
N GLU A 30 -2.26 5.84 -30.03
CA GLU A 30 -1.90 6.74 -28.93
C GLU A 30 -3.01 6.79 -27.86
N PHE A 31 -4.27 6.94 -28.27
CA PHE A 31 -5.40 6.94 -27.31
C PHE A 31 -5.54 5.63 -26.54
N VAL A 32 -5.40 4.50 -27.20
CA VAL A 32 -5.43 3.19 -26.54
C VAL A 32 -4.29 3.06 -25.53
N SER A 33 -3.09 3.47 -25.92
CA SER A 33 -1.91 3.45 -25.04
C SER A 33 -2.09 4.33 -23.80
N LEU A 34 -2.64 5.53 -23.99
CA LEU A 34 -2.94 6.46 -22.90
C LEU A 34 -4.00 5.89 -21.94
N TYR A 35 -5.05 5.28 -22.46
CA TYR A 35 -6.09 4.64 -21.66
C TYR A 35 -5.54 3.53 -20.78
N VAL A 36 -4.68 2.64 -21.35
CA VAL A 36 -4.03 1.57 -20.61
C VAL A 36 -3.13 2.14 -19.51
N ALA A 37 -2.34 3.18 -19.82
CA ALA A 37 -1.45 3.80 -18.85
C ALA A 37 -2.22 4.41 -17.64
N ILE A 38 -3.33 5.10 -17.90
CA ILE A 38 -4.19 5.68 -16.87
C ILE A 38 -4.80 4.57 -16.00
N SER A 39 -5.31 3.51 -16.62
CA SER A 39 -5.91 2.38 -15.89
C SER A 39 -4.90 1.69 -14.97
N GLN A 40 -3.67 1.49 -15.42
CA GLN A 40 -2.58 0.98 -14.59
C GLN A 40 -2.22 1.94 -13.45
N GLY A 41 -2.22 3.24 -13.72
CA GLY A 41 -1.99 4.27 -12.71
C GLY A 41 -2.99 4.18 -11.54
N PHE A 42 -4.26 4.00 -11.82
CA PHE A 42 -5.28 3.81 -10.78
C PHE A 42 -5.04 2.54 -9.95
N ALA A 43 -4.66 1.43 -10.57
CA ALA A 43 -4.35 0.20 -9.87
C ALA A 43 -3.16 0.36 -8.91
N VAL A 44 -2.12 1.09 -9.32
CA VAL A 44 -0.96 1.42 -8.47
C VAL A 44 -1.37 2.28 -7.28
N VAL A 45 -2.17 3.32 -7.50
CA VAL A 45 -2.66 4.21 -6.42
C VAL A 45 -3.51 3.43 -5.42
N GLN A 46 -4.40 2.55 -5.90
CA GLN A 46 -5.19 1.71 -5.02
C GLN A 46 -4.30 0.80 -4.17
N SER A 47 -3.34 0.12 -4.79
CA SER A 47 -2.37 -0.72 -4.09
C SER A 47 -1.57 0.05 -3.04
N ALA A 48 -1.16 1.29 -3.34
CA ALA A 48 -0.46 2.15 -2.39
C ALA A 48 -1.33 2.49 -1.17
N ARG A 49 -2.60 2.82 -1.37
CA ARG A 49 -3.58 3.10 -0.29
C ARG A 49 -3.80 1.88 0.60
N GLU A 50 -3.95 0.68 0.02
CA GLU A 50 -4.09 -0.57 0.76
C GLU A 50 -2.85 -0.83 1.63
N ASN A 51 -1.66 -0.67 1.07
CA ASN A 51 -0.40 -0.86 1.79
C ASN A 51 -0.20 0.17 2.92
N LEU A 52 -0.57 1.43 2.70
CA LEU A 52 -0.52 2.47 3.72
C LEU A 52 -1.45 2.13 4.88
N ARG A 53 -2.69 1.72 4.58
CA ARG A 53 -3.66 1.33 5.61
C ARG A 53 -3.18 0.10 6.39
N ALA A 54 -2.61 -0.90 5.73
CA ALA A 54 -2.01 -2.04 6.40
C ALA A 54 -0.93 -1.61 7.41
N THR A 55 -0.06 -0.66 7.03
CA THR A 55 0.96 -0.13 7.93
C THR A 55 0.36 0.59 9.13
N GLN A 56 -0.67 1.41 8.92
CA GLN A 56 -1.38 2.11 9.99
C GLN A 56 -2.01 1.13 10.99
N ILE A 57 -2.69 0.09 10.48
CA ILE A 57 -3.30 -0.95 11.33
C ILE A 57 -2.23 -1.66 12.17
N MET A 58 -1.11 -2.04 11.57
CA MET A 58 -0.02 -2.68 12.30
C MET A 58 0.57 -1.78 13.40
N GLN A 59 0.78 -0.49 13.10
CA GLN A 59 1.25 0.48 14.10
C GLN A 59 0.25 0.64 15.25
N GLU A 60 -1.04 0.76 14.92
CA GLU A 60 -2.12 0.83 15.91
C GLU A 60 -2.11 -0.39 16.83
N GLN A 61 -1.98 -1.60 16.29
CA GLN A 61 -1.94 -2.82 17.08
C GLN A 61 -0.67 -2.91 17.95
N VAL A 62 0.47 -2.50 17.44
CA VAL A 62 1.71 -2.43 18.23
C VAL A 62 1.58 -1.46 19.40
N GLU A 63 0.98 -0.29 19.19
CA GLU A 63 0.76 0.67 20.28
C GLU A 63 -0.27 0.17 21.29
N ILE A 64 -1.32 -0.53 20.85
CA ILE A 64 -2.28 -1.19 21.76
C ILE A 64 -1.54 -2.17 22.66
N VAL A 65 -0.69 -3.04 22.11
CA VAL A 65 0.07 -4.02 22.89
C VAL A 65 1.03 -3.33 23.88
N ARG A 66 1.64 -2.21 23.49
CA ARG A 66 2.54 -1.45 24.37
C ARG A 66 1.85 -0.82 25.58
N VAL A 67 0.56 -0.53 25.45
CA VAL A 67 -0.26 0.06 26.53
C VAL A 67 -0.86 -1.02 27.43
N LEU A 68 -0.88 -2.29 26.99
CA LEU A 68 -1.38 -3.38 27.82
C LEU A 68 -0.46 -3.64 29.01
N ASP A 69 -1.07 -4.00 30.14
CA ASP A 69 -0.35 -4.47 31.31
C ASP A 69 0.45 -5.72 31.00
N TRP A 70 1.63 -5.84 31.60
CA TRP A 70 2.51 -7.00 31.44
C TRP A 70 1.81 -8.33 31.71
N ASP A 71 1.00 -8.41 32.74
CA ASP A 71 0.26 -9.61 33.08
C ASP A 71 -0.72 -10.01 31.98
N LYS A 72 -1.38 -9.04 31.34
CA LYS A 72 -2.26 -9.29 30.18
C LYS A 72 -1.47 -9.81 28.98
N ILE A 73 -0.30 -9.25 28.71
CA ILE A 73 0.55 -9.69 27.60
C ILE A 73 1.01 -11.13 27.80
N THR A 74 1.31 -11.52 29.04
CA THR A 74 1.88 -12.85 29.35
C THR A 74 0.81 -13.92 29.57
N THR A 75 -0.38 -13.56 30.04
CA THR A 75 -1.46 -14.51 30.37
C THR A 75 -2.47 -14.69 29.23
N THR A 76 -2.59 -13.73 28.31
CA THR A 76 -3.49 -13.87 27.17
C THR A 76 -3.01 -14.99 26.25
N PRO A 77 -3.90 -15.96 25.90
CA PRO A 77 -3.54 -17.02 24.97
C PRO A 77 -3.03 -16.45 23.64
N SER A 78 -1.80 -16.81 23.29
CA SER A 78 -1.17 -16.37 22.04
C SER A 78 -1.18 -17.53 21.03
N PRO A 79 -1.44 -17.30 19.73
CA PRO A 79 -1.76 -16.01 19.11
C PRO A 79 -3.24 -15.61 19.23
N TRP A 80 -3.52 -14.30 19.24
CA TRP A 80 -4.90 -13.80 19.10
C TRP A 80 -5.13 -13.11 17.77
N ASN A 81 -6.35 -13.23 17.26
CA ASN A 81 -6.72 -12.71 15.96
C ASN A 81 -7.52 -11.41 16.09
N PHE A 82 -7.37 -10.53 15.11
CA PHE A 82 -8.19 -9.33 14.95
C PHE A 82 -8.54 -9.10 13.49
N ASN A 83 -9.61 -8.35 13.25
CA ASN A 83 -10.04 -7.97 11.92
C ASN A 83 -10.17 -6.45 11.83
N ALA A 84 -9.74 -5.89 10.71
CA ALA A 84 -9.93 -4.47 10.42
C ALA A 84 -10.48 -4.30 9.01
N ASN A 85 -11.50 -3.46 8.87
CA ASN A 85 -12.12 -3.18 7.59
C ASN A 85 -11.65 -1.83 7.05
N PHE A 86 -11.49 -1.73 5.75
CA PHE A 86 -11.14 -0.51 5.05
C PHE A 86 -12.06 -0.30 3.86
N TYR A 87 -12.75 0.84 3.84
CA TYR A 87 -13.68 1.25 2.80
C TYR A 87 -13.11 2.44 2.03
N PRO A 88 -12.35 2.22 0.94
CA PRO A 88 -11.67 3.30 0.22
C PRO A 88 -12.62 4.32 -0.42
N ALA A 89 -13.86 3.92 -0.70
CA ALA A 89 -14.89 4.77 -1.29
C ALA A 89 -15.83 5.42 -0.26
N GLY A 90 -15.58 5.25 1.05
CA GLY A 90 -16.44 5.81 2.11
C GLY A 90 -17.84 5.19 2.21
N GLY A 91 -18.11 4.10 1.49
CA GLY A 91 -19.37 3.39 1.51
C GLY A 91 -19.39 2.25 2.54
N THR A 92 -20.58 1.96 3.09
CA THR A 92 -20.79 0.85 4.03
C THR A 92 -21.21 -0.45 3.33
N ASN A 93 -21.33 -0.45 2.02
CA ASN A 93 -21.88 -1.55 1.22
C ASN A 93 -20.78 -2.58 0.90
N ASN A 94 -20.35 -3.40 1.83
CA ASN A 94 -19.57 -4.65 1.66
C ASN A 94 -18.50 -4.71 0.53
N GLN A 95 -18.18 -3.60 -0.11
CA GLN A 95 -17.16 -3.47 -1.16
C GLN A 95 -15.79 -3.05 -0.58
N GLY A 96 -15.63 -3.19 0.72
CA GLY A 96 -14.42 -2.89 1.44
C GLY A 96 -13.41 -4.03 1.41
N LEU A 97 -12.21 -3.70 1.83
CA LEU A 97 -11.13 -4.64 2.05
C LEU A 97 -11.10 -5.04 3.52
N THR A 98 -11.04 -6.35 3.81
CA THR A 98 -10.85 -6.85 5.17
C THR A 98 -9.41 -7.30 5.36
N TYR A 99 -8.79 -6.76 6.40
CA TYR A 99 -7.47 -7.17 6.87
C TYR A 99 -7.66 -8.19 8.00
N LEU A 100 -7.04 -9.35 7.84
CA LEU A 100 -7.00 -10.41 8.84
C LEU A 100 -5.66 -10.30 9.56
N GLY A 101 -5.69 -9.99 10.84
CA GLY A 101 -4.50 -9.80 11.64
C GLY A 101 -4.33 -10.87 12.73
N THR A 102 -3.08 -11.16 13.03
CA THR A 102 -2.70 -12.08 14.10
C THR A 102 -1.59 -11.44 14.92
N ILE A 103 -1.73 -11.47 16.24
CA ILE A 103 -0.70 -11.02 17.17
C ILE A 103 -0.16 -12.23 17.92
N ALA A 104 1.11 -12.52 17.76
CA ALA A 104 1.82 -13.59 18.46
C ALA A 104 2.80 -12.97 19.46
N VAL A 105 2.76 -13.47 20.69
CA VAL A 105 3.69 -13.10 21.77
C VAL A 105 4.53 -14.32 22.11
N THR A 106 5.84 -14.15 22.03
CA THR A 106 6.82 -15.20 22.33
C THR A 106 7.92 -14.66 23.22
N ASP A 107 8.73 -15.55 23.78
CA ASP A 107 9.91 -15.15 24.53
C ASP A 107 10.87 -14.37 23.66
N ALA A 108 11.52 -13.37 24.23
CA ALA A 108 12.48 -12.56 23.48
C ALA A 108 13.73 -13.41 23.16
N PRO A 109 14.17 -13.46 21.89
CA PRO A 109 15.35 -14.22 21.48
C PRO A 109 16.65 -13.48 21.85
N VAL A 110 16.78 -13.05 23.10
CA VAL A 110 17.94 -12.30 23.59
C VAL A 110 18.66 -13.17 24.62
N PRO A 111 19.94 -13.51 24.41
CA PRO A 111 20.73 -14.32 25.36
C PRO A 111 21.23 -13.47 26.53
N ALA A 112 20.33 -12.92 27.33
CA ALA A 112 20.67 -12.06 28.46
C ALA A 112 19.83 -12.40 29.69
N ALA A 113 20.34 -12.08 30.88
CA ALA A 113 19.65 -12.39 32.14
C ALA A 113 18.26 -11.74 32.27
N TYR A 114 18.04 -10.63 31.56
CA TYR A 114 16.75 -9.91 31.52
C TYR A 114 15.78 -10.41 30.45
N SER A 115 16.10 -11.45 29.71
CA SER A 115 15.22 -12.00 28.65
C SER A 115 13.86 -12.44 29.17
N ALA A 116 13.79 -12.87 30.44
CA ALA A 116 12.55 -13.25 31.10
C ALA A 116 11.55 -12.07 31.24
N ASP A 117 12.04 -10.84 31.36
CA ASP A 117 11.25 -9.62 31.45
C ASP A 117 10.99 -8.96 30.09
N MET A 118 11.28 -9.67 29.00
CA MET A 118 11.04 -9.20 27.63
C MET A 118 10.20 -10.20 26.85
N ARG A 119 9.37 -9.68 25.97
CA ARG A 119 8.58 -10.49 25.03
C ARG A 119 8.77 -9.95 23.62
N LEU A 120 8.88 -10.87 22.67
CA LEU A 120 8.80 -10.57 21.25
C LEU A 120 7.34 -10.59 20.82
N VAL A 121 6.86 -9.46 20.37
CA VAL A 121 5.52 -9.31 19.80
C VAL A 121 5.65 -9.27 18.29
N VAL A 122 4.93 -10.15 17.62
CA VAL A 122 4.88 -10.26 16.16
C VAL A 122 3.45 -9.98 15.74
N VAL A 123 3.25 -8.90 15.00
CA VAL A 123 1.95 -8.56 14.40
C VAL A 123 2.02 -8.90 12.92
N SER A 124 1.23 -9.87 12.51
CA SER A 124 1.10 -10.29 11.11
C SER A 124 -0.25 -9.83 10.57
N LEU A 125 -0.27 -9.35 9.34
CA LEU A 125 -1.47 -8.86 8.67
C LEU A 125 -1.54 -9.45 7.27
N ALA A 126 -2.69 -10.03 6.92
CA ALA A 126 -2.97 -10.57 5.60
C ALA A 126 -4.22 -9.92 5.01
N TRP A 127 -4.20 -9.66 3.72
CA TRP A 127 -5.37 -9.15 2.97
C TRP A 127 -5.29 -9.58 1.51
N THR A 128 -6.44 -9.55 0.85
CA THR A 128 -6.54 -9.85 -0.59
C THR A 128 -6.84 -8.57 -1.33
N ASN A 129 -6.13 -8.29 -2.42
CA ASN A 129 -6.33 -7.07 -3.20
C ASN A 129 -7.78 -6.99 -3.72
N GLY A 130 -8.46 -5.86 -3.43
CA GLY A 130 -9.86 -5.66 -3.82
C GLY A 130 -10.12 -5.59 -5.32
N ALA A 131 -9.10 -5.21 -6.13
CA ALA A 131 -9.22 -5.15 -7.60
C ALA A 131 -9.00 -6.52 -8.28
N ASN A 132 -8.18 -7.40 -7.65
CA ASN A 132 -7.85 -8.73 -8.13
C ASN A 132 -7.87 -9.68 -6.93
N SER A 133 -9.01 -10.30 -6.64
CA SER A 133 -9.23 -11.14 -5.47
C SER A 133 -8.33 -12.39 -5.35
N HIS A 134 -7.37 -12.54 -6.25
CA HIS A 134 -6.45 -13.69 -6.28
C HIS A 134 -5.06 -13.41 -5.69
N ILE A 135 -4.71 -12.15 -5.43
CA ILE A 135 -3.38 -11.81 -4.89
C ILE A 135 -3.50 -11.58 -3.40
N SER A 136 -3.13 -12.58 -2.62
CA SER A 136 -2.95 -12.44 -1.18
C SER A 136 -1.66 -11.68 -0.89
N ARG A 137 -1.75 -10.69 -0.02
CA ARG A 137 -0.62 -9.92 0.49
C ARG A 137 -0.51 -10.14 1.98
N ASN A 138 0.71 -10.17 2.47
CA ASN A 138 0.99 -10.25 3.89
C ASN A 138 2.06 -9.24 4.29
N ARG A 139 2.00 -8.79 5.53
CA ARG A 139 3.03 -7.97 6.17
C ARG A 139 3.18 -8.41 7.62
N GLU A 140 4.38 -8.20 8.13
CA GLU A 140 4.72 -8.53 9.50
C GLU A 140 5.56 -7.39 10.09
N VAL A 141 5.30 -7.07 11.35
CA VAL A 141 6.12 -6.18 12.16
C VAL A 141 6.47 -6.88 13.46
N ARG A 142 7.72 -6.73 13.88
CA ARG A 142 8.25 -7.31 15.11
C ARG A 142 8.68 -6.20 16.05
N THR A 143 8.34 -6.32 17.31
CA THR A 143 8.75 -5.39 18.34
C THR A 143 9.04 -6.12 19.64
N LEU A 144 9.94 -5.57 20.43
CA LEU A 144 10.21 -6.06 21.77
C LEU A 144 9.43 -5.20 22.77
N VAL A 145 8.78 -5.84 23.71
CA VAL A 145 8.10 -5.21 24.83
C VAL A 145 8.78 -5.70 26.11
N SER A 146 9.13 -4.77 26.98
CA SER A 146 9.79 -5.05 28.24
C SER A 146 8.89 -4.65 29.43
N ARG A 147 8.96 -5.45 30.50
CA ARG A 147 8.15 -5.26 31.71
C ARG A 147 8.35 -3.90 32.38
N TYR A 148 9.59 -3.41 32.41
CA TYR A 148 9.95 -2.16 33.09
C TYR A 148 10.32 -1.02 32.15
N GLY A 149 10.04 -1.15 30.86
CA GLY A 149 10.45 -0.21 29.84
C GLY A 149 11.90 -0.45 29.38
N LEU A 150 12.19 -0.21 28.11
CA LEU A 150 13.53 -0.42 27.53
C LEU A 150 14.61 0.45 28.17
N HIS A 151 14.23 1.62 28.69
CA HIS A 151 15.15 2.57 29.31
C HIS A 151 15.94 1.94 30.50
N ASN A 152 15.28 1.11 31.30
CA ASN A 152 15.91 0.49 32.47
C ASN A 152 16.99 -0.54 32.13
N TYR A 153 16.99 -1.08 30.92
CA TYR A 153 17.96 -2.11 30.50
C TYR A 153 19.21 -1.56 29.81
N PHE A 154 19.11 -0.33 29.30
CA PHE A 154 20.26 0.30 28.59
C PHE A 154 21.08 1.23 29.46
N LEU A 155 20.55 1.65 30.62
CA LEU A 155 21.19 2.64 31.48
C LEU A 155 21.67 2.09 32.82
N GLN A 156 21.50 0.79 33.09
CA GLN A 156 22.15 0.15 34.24
C GLN A 156 23.53 -0.39 33.78
N PRO A 157 24.62 0.07 34.39
CA PRO A 157 25.96 -0.45 34.12
C PRO A 157 26.13 -1.90 34.57
#